data_ef851beec7a3ed0aa352a1607106310f
#
_entry.id   ef851beec7a3ed0aa352a1607106310f
#
_cell.length_a   1.000
_cell.length_b   1.000
_cell.length_c   1.000
_cell.angle_alpha   90.00
_cell.angle_beta   90.00
_cell.angle_gamma   90.00
#
_symmetry.space_group_name_H-M   'P 1'
#
loop_
_entity.id
_entity.type
_entity.pdbx_description
1 polymer ?
#
loop_
_entity_poly.entity_id
_entity_poly.type
_entity_poly.pdbx_seq_one_letter_code
_entity_poly.pdbx_strand_id
1 'polypeptide(L)'
;MLAAALRAGAFVFAAYATGRVLSRRARAGDERRIEQLRRECGTDMLTGLLNRRGGQEKAETMLAMCRRCEKPMAVLMADIDHFKEYNDAYGHLAGDGALCRVGGALQSVLARSSDMVCRFGGEEFLLCTPCRDTAEAMRQAARLRRAVEELGPVRRTAAARAR
;
A
#
# COMPACT_ATOMS: atom_id res chain seq x y z
N MET A 1 22.31 10.36 -56.59
CA MET A 1 22.16 11.14 -55.35
C MET A 1 20.93 10.75 -54.53
N LEU A 2 19.78 10.43 -55.11
CA LEU A 2 18.55 10.04 -54.37
C LEU A 2 18.68 8.75 -53.52
N ALA A 3 19.42 7.73 -54.06
CA ALA A 3 19.58 6.45 -53.37
C ALA A 3 20.45 6.50 -52.11
N ALA A 4 21.39 7.45 -52.04
CA ALA A 4 22.22 7.67 -50.85
C ALA A 4 21.44 8.35 -49.71
N ALA A 5 20.53 9.28 -50.04
CA ALA A 5 19.67 9.96 -49.06
C ALA A 5 18.65 9.02 -48.41
N LEU A 6 18.11 8.07 -49.21
CA LEU A 6 17.16 7.05 -48.69
C LEU A 6 17.84 6.06 -47.72
N ARG A 7 19.11 5.67 -48.01
CA ARG A 7 19.88 4.78 -47.12
C ARG A 7 20.27 5.46 -45.80
N ALA A 8 20.64 6.75 -45.84
CA ALA A 8 20.94 7.52 -44.63
C ALA A 8 19.72 7.71 -43.75
N GLY A 9 18.53 8.03 -44.32
CA GLY A 9 17.29 8.17 -43.62
C GLY A 9 16.82 6.88 -42.92
N ALA A 10 16.97 5.73 -43.65
CA ALA A 10 16.64 4.42 -43.07
C ALA A 10 17.53 4.05 -41.87
N PHE A 11 18.83 4.40 -41.96
CA PHE A 11 19.80 4.12 -40.89
C PHE A 11 19.54 4.98 -39.65
N VAL A 12 19.23 6.25 -39.82
CA VAL A 12 18.88 7.15 -38.72
C VAL A 12 17.57 6.71 -38.04
N PHE A 13 16.56 6.31 -38.85
CA PHE A 13 15.30 5.81 -38.29
C PHE A 13 15.47 4.49 -37.52
N ALA A 14 16.28 3.55 -38.06
CA ALA A 14 16.58 2.30 -37.38
C ALA A 14 17.32 2.53 -36.05
N ALA A 15 18.32 3.42 -36.04
CA ALA A 15 19.08 3.77 -34.83
C ALA A 15 18.19 4.43 -33.78
N TYR A 16 17.29 5.32 -34.17
CA TYR A 16 16.34 5.98 -33.30
C TYR A 16 15.31 4.99 -32.70
N ALA A 17 14.78 4.08 -33.55
CA ALA A 17 13.82 3.06 -33.08
C ALA A 17 14.50 2.07 -32.11
N THR A 18 15.74 1.65 -32.42
CA THR A 18 16.53 0.76 -31.54
C THR A 18 16.84 1.45 -30.20
N GLY A 19 17.24 2.72 -30.22
CA GLY A 19 17.49 3.50 -29.01
C GLY A 19 16.25 3.62 -28.13
N ARG A 20 15.06 3.83 -28.71
CA ARG A 20 13.80 3.86 -27.97
C ARG A 20 13.41 2.51 -27.37
N VAL A 21 13.67 1.41 -28.07
CA VAL A 21 13.41 0.06 -27.57
C VAL A 21 14.35 -0.29 -26.43
N LEU A 22 15.65 0.01 -26.56
CA LEU A 22 16.65 -0.21 -25.52
C LEU A 22 16.35 0.62 -24.26
N SER A 23 16.00 1.90 -24.41
CA SER A 23 15.65 2.74 -23.27
C SER A 23 14.35 2.30 -22.56
N ARG A 24 13.37 1.78 -23.29
CA ARG A 24 12.15 1.19 -22.70
C ARG A 24 12.46 -0.11 -21.92
N ARG A 25 13.35 -0.97 -22.46
CA ARG A 25 13.77 -2.21 -21.78
C ARG A 25 14.60 -1.91 -20.52
N ALA A 26 15.47 -0.93 -20.55
CA ALA A 26 16.25 -0.49 -19.40
C ALA A 26 15.30 0.04 -18.29
N ARG A 27 14.36 0.93 -18.63
CA ARG A 27 13.36 1.44 -17.67
C ARG A 27 12.50 0.33 -17.07
N ALA A 28 12.02 -0.61 -17.87
CA ALA A 28 11.25 -1.76 -17.38
C ALA A 28 12.09 -2.69 -16.47
N GLY A 29 13.40 -2.78 -16.69
CA GLY A 29 14.33 -3.50 -15.81
C GLY A 29 14.51 -2.78 -14.47
N ASP A 30 14.70 -1.46 -14.51
CA ASP A 30 14.84 -0.62 -13.31
C ASP A 30 13.55 -0.59 -12.50
N GLU A 31 12.39 -0.47 -13.14
CA GLU A 31 11.07 -0.53 -12.48
C GLU A 31 10.86 -1.86 -11.75
N ARG A 32 11.21 -3.00 -12.38
CA ARG A 32 11.13 -4.33 -11.73
C ARG A 32 12.08 -4.44 -10.54
N ARG A 33 13.30 -3.90 -10.66
CA ARG A 33 14.29 -3.92 -9.58
C ARG A 33 13.87 -3.03 -8.41
N ILE A 34 13.34 -1.85 -8.69
CA ILE A 34 12.76 -0.96 -7.68
C ILE A 34 11.58 -1.63 -6.97
N GLU A 35 10.69 -2.28 -7.72
CA GLU A 35 9.55 -3.00 -7.16
C GLU A 35 10.00 -4.21 -6.31
N GLN A 36 11.05 -4.91 -6.72
CA GLN A 36 11.63 -5.99 -5.94
C GLN A 36 12.25 -5.47 -4.64
N LEU A 37 13.05 -4.40 -4.70
CA LEU A 37 13.60 -3.72 -3.52
C LEU A 37 12.51 -3.19 -2.58
N ARG A 38 11.42 -2.64 -3.13
CA ARG A 38 10.24 -2.20 -2.36
C ARG A 38 9.59 -3.36 -1.61
N ARG A 39 9.45 -4.53 -2.25
CA ARG A 39 8.93 -5.74 -1.59
C ARG A 39 9.88 -6.24 -0.49
N GLU A 40 11.20 -6.09 -0.67
CA GLU A 40 12.22 -6.47 0.30
C GLU A 40 12.24 -5.55 1.53
N CYS A 41 11.85 -4.28 1.39
CA CYS A 41 11.83 -3.30 2.49
C CYS A 41 10.76 -3.55 3.58
N GLY A 42 9.82 -4.50 3.40
CA GLY A 42 8.80 -4.82 4.40
C GLY A 42 7.75 -3.73 4.67
N THR A 43 7.82 -2.58 3.97
CA THR A 43 6.97 -1.39 4.17
C THR A 43 6.16 -1.08 2.91
N ASP A 44 4.92 -0.62 3.06
CA ASP A 44 4.09 -0.07 1.99
C ASP A 44 4.44 1.41 1.78
N MET A 45 4.84 1.76 0.56
CA MET A 45 5.36 3.09 0.22
C MET A 45 4.29 4.19 0.23
N LEU A 46 3.01 3.83 0.10
CA LEU A 46 1.93 4.80 0.12
C LEU A 46 1.55 5.17 1.56
N THR A 47 1.34 4.16 2.40
CA THR A 47 0.81 4.35 3.76
C THR A 47 1.89 4.42 4.83
N GLY A 48 3.13 4.00 4.54
CA GLY A 48 4.20 3.88 5.53
C GLY A 48 4.05 2.71 6.52
N LEU A 49 2.96 1.95 6.42
CA LEU A 49 2.71 0.75 7.21
C LEU A 49 3.57 -0.42 6.73
N LEU A 50 3.57 -1.53 7.47
CA LEU A 50 4.10 -2.77 6.94
C LEU A 50 3.34 -3.16 5.67
N ASN A 51 4.04 -3.68 4.66
CA ASN A 51 3.42 -4.33 3.53
C ASN A 51 3.09 -5.80 3.89
N ARG A 52 2.43 -6.52 2.98
CA ARG A 52 2.03 -7.92 3.20
C ARG A 52 3.16 -8.81 3.72
N ARG A 53 4.38 -8.68 3.15
CA ARG A 53 5.54 -9.48 3.55
C ARG A 53 6.00 -9.11 4.97
N GLY A 54 6.26 -7.82 5.22
CA GLY A 54 6.69 -7.35 6.54
C GLY A 54 5.64 -7.63 7.62
N GLY A 55 4.35 -7.55 7.27
CA GLY A 55 3.24 -7.93 8.13
C GLY A 55 3.25 -9.41 8.48
N GLN A 56 3.47 -10.30 7.51
CA GLN A 56 3.55 -11.73 7.75
C GLN A 56 4.72 -12.10 8.66
N GLU A 57 5.93 -11.62 8.38
CA GLU A 57 7.13 -11.86 9.19
C GLU A 57 6.93 -11.38 10.64
N LYS A 58 6.33 -10.19 10.82
CA LYS A 58 6.05 -9.66 12.16
C LYS A 58 4.94 -10.45 12.87
N ALA A 59 3.88 -10.85 12.18
CA ALA A 59 2.78 -11.64 12.75
C ALA A 59 3.28 -13.00 13.25
N GLU A 60 4.14 -13.69 12.51
CA GLU A 60 4.77 -14.96 12.93
C GLU A 60 5.59 -14.78 14.21
N THR A 61 6.40 -13.71 14.27
CA THR A 61 7.19 -13.37 15.47
C THR A 61 6.28 -13.09 16.67
N MET A 62 5.22 -12.29 16.48
CA MET A 62 4.24 -11.97 17.52
C MET A 62 3.51 -13.23 18.02
N LEU A 63 3.12 -14.12 17.11
CA LEU A 63 2.47 -15.39 17.47
C LEU A 63 3.36 -16.27 18.32
N ALA A 64 4.66 -16.39 17.96
CA ALA A 64 5.64 -17.14 18.73
C ALA A 64 5.82 -16.55 20.14
N MET A 65 5.84 -15.21 20.26
CA MET A 65 5.92 -14.54 21.56
C MET A 65 4.66 -14.75 22.40
N CYS A 66 3.48 -14.62 21.80
CA CYS A 66 2.20 -14.83 22.48
C CYS A 66 2.09 -16.27 23.01
N ARG A 67 2.47 -17.27 22.20
CA ARG A 67 2.50 -18.68 22.64
C ARG A 67 3.43 -18.89 23.83
N ARG A 68 4.62 -18.32 23.82
CA ARG A 68 5.58 -18.45 24.92
C ARG A 68 5.08 -17.79 26.21
N CYS A 69 4.32 -16.70 26.10
CA CYS A 69 3.74 -15.99 27.23
C CYS A 69 2.33 -16.46 27.60
N GLU A 70 1.81 -17.51 26.95
CA GLU A 70 0.46 -18.05 27.13
C GLU A 70 -0.64 -16.97 26.98
N LYS A 71 -0.42 -16.01 26.08
CA LYS A 71 -1.36 -14.93 25.80
C LYS A 71 -2.04 -15.13 24.45
N PRO A 72 -3.35 -14.94 24.34
CA PRO A 72 -4.03 -14.89 23.06
C PRO A 72 -3.54 -13.72 22.20
N MET A 73 -3.61 -13.89 20.88
CA MET A 73 -3.38 -12.85 19.90
C MET A 73 -4.65 -12.66 19.07
N ALA A 74 -5.17 -11.45 19.02
CA ALA A 74 -6.22 -11.10 18.09
C ALA A 74 -5.60 -10.82 16.71
N VAL A 75 -6.22 -11.39 15.68
CA VAL A 75 -5.92 -11.15 14.27
C VAL A 75 -7.20 -10.60 13.64
N LEU A 76 -7.12 -9.41 13.06
CA LEU A 76 -8.25 -8.74 12.44
C LEU A 76 -7.92 -8.41 10.98
N MET A 77 -8.90 -8.59 10.11
CA MET A 77 -8.85 -8.08 8.75
C MET A 77 -9.84 -6.92 8.64
N ALA A 78 -9.40 -5.78 8.13
CA ALA A 78 -10.23 -4.64 7.81
C ALA A 78 -10.17 -4.36 6.31
N ASP A 79 -11.31 -4.00 5.75
CA ASP A 79 -11.48 -3.62 4.35
C ASP A 79 -12.25 -2.30 4.29
N ILE A 80 -11.96 -1.45 3.30
CA ILE A 80 -12.65 -0.17 3.13
C ILE A 80 -13.89 -0.38 2.27
N ASP A 81 -15.05 -0.29 2.88
CA ASP A 81 -16.32 -0.42 2.19
C ASP A 81 -16.44 0.57 1.01
N HIS A 82 -16.86 0.05 -0.15
CA HIS A 82 -17.10 0.83 -1.37
C HIS A 82 -15.88 1.61 -1.88
N PHE A 83 -14.64 1.12 -1.62
CA PHE A 83 -13.42 1.82 -2.02
C PHE A 83 -13.32 2.00 -3.54
N LYS A 84 -13.78 1.02 -4.32
CA LYS A 84 -13.81 1.13 -5.77
C LYS A 84 -14.73 2.26 -6.23
N GLU A 85 -15.96 2.33 -5.73
CA GLU A 85 -16.93 3.39 -6.06
C GLU A 85 -16.39 4.77 -5.64
N TYR A 86 -15.67 4.83 -4.53
CA TYR A 86 -14.98 6.03 -4.09
C TYR A 86 -13.92 6.48 -5.11
N ASN A 87 -13.08 5.56 -5.59
CA ASN A 87 -12.08 5.85 -6.62
C ASN A 87 -12.71 6.30 -7.96
N ASP A 88 -13.79 5.64 -8.36
CA ASP A 88 -14.53 5.97 -9.59
C ASP A 88 -15.14 7.38 -9.51
N ALA A 89 -15.61 7.80 -8.34
CA ALA A 89 -16.22 9.11 -8.11
C ALA A 89 -15.20 10.26 -7.91
N TYR A 90 -14.07 10.00 -7.22
CA TYR A 90 -13.14 11.05 -6.77
C TYR A 90 -11.73 10.93 -7.35
N GLY A 91 -11.45 9.85 -8.08
CA GLY A 91 -10.16 9.54 -8.70
C GLY A 91 -9.17 8.84 -7.75
N HIS A 92 -8.22 8.13 -8.33
CA HIS A 92 -7.23 7.32 -7.59
C HIS A 92 -6.38 8.13 -6.61
N LEU A 93 -6.06 9.38 -6.92
CA LEU A 93 -5.29 10.23 -6.01
C LEU A 93 -6.04 10.53 -4.71
N ALA A 94 -7.37 10.67 -4.77
CA ALA A 94 -8.21 10.81 -3.59
C ALA A 94 -8.28 9.49 -2.80
N GLY A 95 -8.33 8.35 -3.50
CA GLY A 95 -8.24 7.03 -2.90
C GLY A 95 -6.94 6.78 -2.16
N ASP A 96 -5.81 7.17 -2.75
CA ASP A 96 -4.50 7.10 -2.10
C ASP A 96 -4.48 7.91 -0.80
N GLY A 97 -5.04 9.12 -0.82
CA GLY A 97 -5.20 9.94 0.38
C GLY A 97 -6.11 9.29 1.44
N ALA A 98 -7.18 8.59 1.02
CA ALA A 98 -8.05 7.85 1.93
C ALA A 98 -7.31 6.67 2.58
N LEU A 99 -6.54 5.90 1.81
CA LEU A 99 -5.71 4.79 2.32
C LEU A 99 -4.70 5.27 3.38
N CYS A 100 -4.02 6.38 3.13
CA CYS A 100 -3.09 6.97 4.10
C CYS A 100 -3.79 7.38 5.40
N ARG A 101 -4.97 8.01 5.31
CA ARG A 101 -5.75 8.44 6.49
C ARG A 101 -6.26 7.26 7.29
N VAL A 102 -6.81 6.24 6.62
CA VAL A 102 -7.28 5.01 7.27
C VAL A 102 -6.11 4.29 7.95
N GLY A 103 -5.00 4.10 7.25
CA GLY A 103 -3.79 3.50 7.82
C GLY A 103 -3.28 4.23 9.06
N GLY A 104 -3.23 5.57 9.00
CA GLY A 104 -2.85 6.41 10.14
C GLY A 104 -3.80 6.28 11.34
N ALA A 105 -5.12 6.24 11.09
CA ALA A 105 -6.12 6.05 12.13
C ALA A 105 -5.99 4.67 12.80
N LEU A 106 -5.84 3.60 12.02
CA LEU A 106 -5.63 2.26 12.54
C LEU A 106 -4.35 2.17 13.39
N GLN A 107 -3.26 2.78 12.92
CA GLN A 107 -1.98 2.80 13.63
C GLN A 107 -2.05 3.61 14.93
N SER A 108 -2.85 4.69 14.98
CA SER A 108 -3.03 5.49 16.19
C SER A 108 -3.74 4.74 17.31
N VAL A 109 -4.63 3.81 16.96
CA VAL A 109 -5.34 2.94 17.91
C VAL A 109 -4.44 1.80 18.40
N LEU A 110 -3.65 1.21 17.50
CA LEU A 110 -2.69 0.14 17.77
C LEU A 110 -1.27 0.71 17.85
N ALA A 111 -1.01 1.49 18.89
CA ALA A 111 0.23 2.24 19.05
C ALA A 111 1.31 1.55 19.89
N ARG A 112 1.05 0.34 20.43
CA ARG A 112 2.02 -0.39 21.24
C ARG A 112 3.08 -1.02 20.33
N SER A 113 4.31 -1.17 20.81
CA SER A 113 5.38 -1.89 20.09
C SER A 113 5.02 -3.36 19.79
N SER A 114 4.14 -3.93 20.64
CA SER A 114 3.58 -5.27 20.48
C SER A 114 2.41 -5.36 19.50
N ASP A 115 1.94 -4.24 18.96
CA ASP A 115 0.86 -4.22 17.98
C ASP A 115 1.42 -4.20 16.56
N MET A 116 0.58 -4.55 15.60
CA MET A 116 0.94 -4.54 14.19
C MET A 116 -0.22 -4.05 13.35
N VAL A 117 0.08 -3.15 12.42
CA VAL A 117 -0.80 -2.74 11.33
C VAL A 117 -0.04 -2.92 10.01
N CYS A 118 -0.67 -3.57 9.07
CA CYS A 118 -0.12 -3.91 7.77
C CYS A 118 -1.14 -3.60 6.68
N ARG A 119 -0.72 -3.01 5.58
CA ARG A 119 -1.52 -2.96 4.36
C ARG A 119 -1.32 -4.28 3.62
N PHE A 120 -2.33 -5.13 3.66
CA PHE A 120 -2.24 -6.51 3.15
C PHE A 120 -2.53 -6.62 1.65
N GLY A 121 -3.41 -5.77 1.14
CA GLY A 121 -3.82 -5.69 -0.26
C GLY A 121 -4.17 -4.26 -0.67
N GLY A 122 -4.94 -4.08 -1.72
CA GLY A 122 -5.35 -2.78 -2.24
C GLY A 122 -5.95 -1.87 -1.17
N GLU A 123 -7.12 -2.23 -0.66
CA GLU A 123 -7.85 -1.56 0.42
C GLU A 123 -7.91 -2.35 1.73
N GLU A 124 -7.20 -3.50 1.78
CA GLU A 124 -7.23 -4.43 2.90
C GLU A 124 -6.08 -4.15 3.89
N PHE A 125 -6.42 -4.18 5.18
CA PHE A 125 -5.47 -4.03 6.28
C PHE A 125 -5.52 -5.23 7.20
N LEU A 126 -4.37 -5.82 7.51
CA LEU A 126 -4.20 -6.87 8.51
C LEU A 126 -3.65 -6.26 9.80
N LEU A 127 -4.31 -6.56 10.92
CA LEU A 127 -3.96 -6.03 12.22
C LEU A 127 -3.77 -7.19 13.20
N CYS A 128 -2.72 -7.13 14.00
CA CYS A 128 -2.46 -8.11 15.06
C CYS A 128 -2.16 -7.39 16.37
N THR A 129 -2.74 -7.89 17.47
CA THR A 129 -2.49 -7.36 18.80
C THR A 129 -2.60 -8.46 19.85
N PRO A 130 -1.67 -8.56 20.82
CA PRO A 130 -1.86 -9.40 21.99
C PRO A 130 -3.06 -8.93 22.78
N CYS A 131 -3.89 -9.85 23.23
CA CYS A 131 -5.07 -9.57 24.04
C CYS A 131 -5.15 -10.54 25.24
N ARG A 132 -6.01 -10.24 26.21
CA ARG A 132 -6.25 -11.13 27.36
C ARG A 132 -7.34 -12.15 27.07
N ASP A 133 -8.34 -11.74 26.32
CA ASP A 133 -9.55 -12.51 26.05
C ASP A 133 -10.26 -12.02 24.77
N THR A 134 -11.27 -12.74 24.37
CA THR A 134 -12.10 -12.40 23.20
C THR A 134 -12.83 -11.06 23.40
N ALA A 135 -13.23 -10.73 24.64
CA ALA A 135 -13.90 -9.46 24.89
C ALA A 135 -12.98 -8.26 24.66
N GLU A 136 -11.69 -8.37 25.00
CA GLU A 136 -10.70 -7.34 24.68
C GLU A 136 -10.47 -7.23 23.18
N ALA A 137 -10.39 -8.35 22.46
CA ALA A 137 -10.27 -8.36 20.99
C ALA A 137 -11.45 -7.65 20.32
N MET A 138 -12.68 -7.92 20.78
CA MET A 138 -13.89 -7.26 20.26
C MET A 138 -13.92 -5.76 20.58
N ARG A 139 -13.47 -5.35 21.77
CA ARG A 139 -13.34 -3.92 22.10
C ARG A 139 -12.31 -3.23 21.19
N GLN A 140 -11.18 -3.88 20.90
CA GLN A 140 -10.18 -3.33 19.97
C GLN A 140 -10.75 -3.19 18.56
N ALA A 141 -11.46 -4.20 18.06
CA ALA A 141 -12.14 -4.13 16.75
C ALA A 141 -13.14 -2.95 16.69
N ALA A 142 -13.96 -2.77 17.73
CA ALA A 142 -14.89 -1.65 17.81
C ALA A 142 -14.19 -0.28 17.86
N ARG A 143 -13.06 -0.16 18.55
CA ARG A 143 -12.26 1.07 18.59
C ARG A 143 -11.64 1.39 17.22
N LEU A 144 -11.10 0.38 16.53
CA LEU A 144 -10.54 0.52 15.19
C LEU A 144 -11.61 1.00 14.20
N ARG A 145 -12.78 0.36 14.19
CA ARG A 145 -13.91 0.76 13.35
C ARG A 145 -14.31 2.21 13.62
N ARG A 146 -14.50 2.59 14.89
CA ARG A 146 -14.85 3.96 15.27
C ARG A 146 -13.82 4.99 14.83
N ALA A 147 -12.52 4.70 14.99
CA ALA A 147 -11.46 5.60 14.56
C ALA A 147 -11.48 5.86 13.05
N VAL A 148 -11.84 4.85 12.24
CA VAL A 148 -12.02 5.01 10.80
C VAL A 148 -13.31 5.79 10.50
N GLU A 149 -14.43 5.49 11.17
CA GLU A 149 -15.71 6.21 11.01
C GLU A 149 -15.57 7.72 11.33
N GLU A 150 -14.80 8.07 12.36
CA GLU A 150 -14.52 9.45 12.78
C GLU A 150 -13.72 10.25 11.77
N LEU A 151 -13.03 9.60 10.81
CA LEU A 151 -12.39 10.31 9.69
C LEU A 151 -13.42 11.05 8.82
N GLY A 152 -14.67 10.62 8.85
CA GLY A 152 -15.75 11.17 8.06
C GLY A 152 -15.55 11.03 6.55
N PRO A 153 -16.52 11.43 5.73
CA PRO A 153 -16.36 11.45 4.29
C PRO A 153 -15.23 12.39 3.90
N VAL A 154 -14.36 11.97 2.99
CA VAL A 154 -13.27 12.82 2.47
C VAL A 154 -13.90 14.01 1.75
N ARG A 155 -13.91 15.18 2.39
CA ARG A 155 -14.33 16.43 1.74
C ARG A 155 -13.26 16.79 0.69
N ARG A 156 -13.69 17.09 -0.53
CA ARG A 156 -12.81 17.66 -1.56
C ARG A 156 -12.15 18.90 -0.97
N THR A 157 -10.85 18.84 -0.72
CA THR A 157 -10.07 20.05 -0.46
C THR A 157 -10.19 20.97 -1.68
N ALA A 158 -10.44 22.25 -1.46
CA ALA A 158 -10.70 23.26 -2.48
C ALA A 158 -9.62 23.41 -3.57
N ALA A 159 -8.49 22.76 -3.44
CA ALA A 159 -7.36 22.79 -4.39
C ALA A 159 -7.63 22.09 -5.74
N ALA A 160 -8.70 21.30 -5.88
CA ALA A 160 -9.05 20.62 -7.14
C ALA A 160 -10.00 21.43 -8.05
N ARG A 161 -10.36 22.68 -7.70
CA ARG A 161 -11.25 23.54 -8.50
C ARG A 161 -10.54 24.51 -9.44
N ALA A 162 -9.21 24.48 -9.51
CA ALA A 162 -8.45 25.38 -10.40
C ALA A 162 -7.71 24.54 -11.46
N ARG A 163 -8.45 23.99 -12.44
CA ARG A 163 -7.98 23.66 -13.81
C ARG A 163 -9.17 23.56 -14.73
#